data_e17de551e7f8de05d26a742cbbfbb83d
#
_entry.id   e17de551e7f8de05d26a742cbbfbb83d
#
_cell.length_a   1.000
_cell.length_b   1.000
_cell.length_c   1.000
_cell.angle_alpha   90.00
_cell.angle_beta   90.00
_cell.angle_gamma   90.00
#
_symmetry.space_group_name_H-M   'P 1'
#
loop_
_entity.id
_entity.type
_entity.pdbx_description
1 polymer ?
#
loop_
_entity_poly.entity_id
_entity_poly.type
_entity_poly.pdbx_seq_one_letter_code
_entity_poly.pdbx_strand_id
1 'polypeptide(L)'
;MRKLNIGILASHGGSNLQAIVDACKSEIIIATPVVVISNNSKSGALRRAKNEGIPCFHISKSLYDDDNEVDYQITQKLLLYEVDLIVLAGYMKRLGELIMSTFKDRIVNVHPSLLPKFGGKGMYGIKVHESALEAGEHKTGVTIHKVQGEYDRGTILAQAEVQIRENDTPSSLRDRVLIVEHELYVETLREISLGGIKL
;
A
#
# COMPACT_ATOMS: atom_id res chain seq x y z
N MET A 1 6.35 -17.26 -17.70
CA MET A 1 5.62 -15.97 -17.53
C MET A 1 6.65 -14.87 -17.24
N ARG A 2 6.47 -13.65 -17.79
CA ARG A 2 7.27 -12.49 -17.39
C ARG A 2 6.91 -12.13 -15.94
N LYS A 3 7.90 -11.90 -15.07
CA LYS A 3 7.66 -11.37 -13.72
C LYS A 3 7.10 -9.94 -13.85
N LEU A 4 6.14 -9.60 -12.99
CA LEU A 4 5.60 -8.23 -12.94
C LEU A 4 6.64 -7.28 -12.32
N ASN A 5 6.86 -6.13 -12.93
CA ASN A 5 7.62 -5.04 -12.32
C ASN A 5 6.70 -4.25 -11.37
N ILE A 6 6.96 -4.30 -10.07
CA ILE A 6 6.17 -3.55 -9.09
C ILE A 6 6.91 -2.31 -8.58
N GLY A 7 6.21 -1.18 -8.60
CA GLY A 7 6.63 0.06 -7.94
C GLY A 7 5.93 0.22 -6.60
N ILE A 8 6.68 0.42 -5.51
CA ILE A 8 6.11 0.49 -4.18
C ILE A 8 6.18 1.92 -3.65
N LEU A 9 5.03 2.47 -3.24
CA LEU A 9 4.95 3.77 -2.59
C LEU A 9 4.66 3.60 -1.10
N ALA A 10 5.46 4.25 -0.24
CA ALA A 10 5.33 4.15 1.22
C ALA A 10 5.78 5.43 1.93
N SER A 11 5.18 5.76 3.09
CA SER A 11 5.47 7.00 3.84
C SER A 11 6.24 6.77 5.14
N HIS A 12 6.17 5.59 5.73
CA HIS A 12 6.63 5.32 7.11
C HIS A 12 7.59 4.12 7.23
N GLY A 13 7.32 3.20 8.16
CA GLY A 13 8.20 2.09 8.54
C GLY A 13 8.49 1.08 7.46
N GLY A 14 7.54 0.87 6.53
CA GLY A 14 7.70 -0.04 5.39
C GLY A 14 7.61 -1.52 5.74
N SER A 15 6.82 -1.92 6.74
CA SER A 15 6.64 -3.33 7.09
C SER A 15 5.95 -4.11 5.98
N ASN A 16 4.88 -3.57 5.38
CA ASN A 16 4.24 -4.15 4.21
C ASN A 16 5.19 -4.26 3.01
N LEU A 17 6.03 -3.22 2.78
CA LEU A 17 7.07 -3.28 1.75
C LEU A 17 8.02 -4.46 2.00
N GLN A 18 8.48 -4.65 3.25
CA GLN A 18 9.40 -5.77 3.55
C GLN A 18 8.72 -7.12 3.31
N ALA A 19 7.50 -7.31 3.78
CA ALA A 19 6.75 -8.56 3.57
C ALA A 19 6.62 -8.89 2.05
N ILE A 20 6.34 -7.89 1.23
CA ILE A 20 6.24 -8.03 -0.23
C ILE A 20 7.60 -8.38 -0.84
N VAL A 21 8.68 -7.67 -0.45
CA VAL A 21 10.04 -7.94 -0.95
C VAL A 21 10.48 -9.36 -0.61
N ASP A 22 10.25 -9.80 0.63
CA ASP A 22 10.62 -11.15 1.09
C ASP A 22 9.82 -12.22 0.32
N ALA A 23 8.53 -11.99 0.06
CA ALA A 23 7.69 -12.88 -0.73
C ALA A 23 8.12 -12.93 -2.22
N CYS A 24 8.59 -11.82 -2.80
CA CYS A 24 9.16 -11.82 -4.14
C CYS A 24 10.49 -12.61 -4.22
N LYS A 25 11.36 -12.46 -3.21
CA LYS A 25 12.62 -13.21 -3.12
C LYS A 25 12.40 -14.71 -2.97
N SER A 26 11.37 -15.09 -2.22
CA SER A 26 10.97 -16.49 -2.01
C SER A 26 10.13 -17.05 -3.17
N GLU A 27 9.94 -16.28 -4.23
CA GLU A 27 9.12 -16.63 -5.40
C GLU A 27 7.66 -16.98 -5.09
N ILE A 28 7.15 -16.55 -3.91
CA ILE A 28 5.73 -16.63 -3.57
C ILE A 28 4.95 -15.66 -4.47
N ILE A 29 5.47 -14.44 -4.68
CA ILE A 29 4.94 -13.47 -5.65
C ILE A 29 5.85 -13.50 -6.88
N ILE A 30 5.29 -13.75 -8.05
CA ILE A 30 6.03 -13.75 -9.32
C ILE A 30 6.16 -12.31 -9.84
N ALA A 31 6.89 -11.50 -9.07
CA ALA A 31 7.13 -10.10 -9.36
C ALA A 31 8.54 -9.67 -8.93
N THR A 32 8.96 -8.52 -9.43
CA THR A 32 10.22 -7.86 -9.07
C THR A 32 9.92 -6.46 -8.56
N PRO A 33 10.25 -6.11 -7.29
CA PRO A 33 10.22 -4.75 -6.81
C PRO A 33 11.33 -3.94 -7.50
N VAL A 34 10.97 -3.08 -8.46
CA VAL A 34 11.94 -2.34 -9.29
C VAL A 34 12.23 -0.94 -8.79
N VAL A 35 11.33 -0.36 -8.01
CA VAL A 35 11.50 0.99 -7.45
C VAL A 35 10.66 1.18 -6.20
N VAL A 36 11.20 1.93 -5.23
CA VAL A 36 10.48 2.40 -4.04
C VAL A 36 10.48 3.93 -4.00
N ILE A 37 9.31 4.51 -3.80
CA ILE A 37 9.16 5.97 -3.68
C ILE A 37 8.54 6.31 -2.32
N SER A 38 9.10 7.32 -1.65
CA SER A 38 8.55 7.84 -0.39
C SER A 38 8.46 9.36 -0.42
N ASN A 39 7.37 9.88 0.16
CA ASN A 39 7.23 11.32 0.40
C ASN A 39 7.94 11.79 1.69
N ASN A 40 8.62 10.89 2.41
CA ASN A 40 9.37 11.17 3.63
C ASN A 40 10.81 10.67 3.48
N SER A 41 11.77 11.61 3.47
CA SER A 41 13.21 11.32 3.30
C SER A 41 13.78 10.42 4.41
N LYS A 42 13.17 10.42 5.60
CA LYS A 42 13.58 9.63 6.77
C LYS A 42 12.77 8.35 6.95
N SER A 43 11.98 7.95 5.96
CA SER A 43 11.13 6.76 6.08
C SER A 43 11.94 5.48 6.25
N GLY A 44 11.43 4.57 7.08
CA GLY A 44 11.97 3.21 7.17
C GLY A 44 11.87 2.46 5.85
N ALA A 45 10.87 2.80 5.02
CA ALA A 45 10.70 2.23 3.69
C ALA A 45 11.92 2.47 2.78
N LEU A 46 12.43 3.71 2.71
CA LEU A 46 13.65 4.01 1.94
C LEU A 46 14.88 3.30 2.48
N ARG A 47 15.01 3.20 3.81
CA ARG A 47 16.11 2.46 4.44
C ARG A 47 16.05 0.98 4.08
N ARG A 48 14.87 0.35 4.14
CA ARG A 48 14.67 -1.05 3.72
C ARG A 48 15.01 -1.24 2.25
N ALA A 49 14.48 -0.40 1.37
CA ALA A 49 14.78 -0.48 -0.06
C ALA A 49 16.27 -0.41 -0.36
N LYS A 50 17.02 0.49 0.31
CA LYS A 50 18.48 0.56 0.20
C LYS A 50 19.16 -0.72 0.65
N ASN A 51 18.76 -1.31 1.78
CA ASN A 51 19.32 -2.56 2.29
C ASN A 51 19.05 -3.73 1.35
N GLU A 52 17.93 -3.68 0.63
CA GLU A 52 17.52 -4.69 -0.36
C GLU A 52 18.12 -4.45 -1.75
N GLY A 53 18.90 -3.38 -1.93
CA GLY A 53 19.46 -3.02 -3.24
C GLY A 53 18.43 -2.52 -4.26
N ILE A 54 17.22 -2.13 -3.81
CA ILE A 54 16.15 -1.64 -4.66
C ILE A 54 16.33 -0.13 -4.89
N PRO A 55 16.32 0.35 -6.15
CA PRO A 55 16.31 1.77 -6.46
C PRO A 55 15.22 2.50 -5.66
N CYS A 56 15.58 3.60 -4.98
CA CYS A 56 14.63 4.28 -4.13
C CYS A 56 14.81 5.80 -4.15
N PHE A 57 13.68 6.52 -4.09
CA PHE A 57 13.64 7.97 -4.25
C PHE A 57 12.75 8.63 -3.19
N HIS A 58 13.24 9.76 -2.67
CA HIS A 58 12.41 10.70 -1.94
C HIS A 58 11.83 11.71 -2.93
N ILE A 59 10.49 11.75 -3.05
CA ILE A 59 9.77 12.71 -3.89
C ILE A 59 8.63 13.28 -3.07
N SER A 60 8.65 14.58 -2.82
CA SER A 60 7.66 15.26 -1.98
C SER A 60 7.64 16.77 -2.22
N LYS A 61 6.64 17.44 -1.69
CA LYS A 61 6.52 18.91 -1.69
C LYS A 61 7.71 19.65 -1.05
N SER A 62 8.54 18.98 -0.28
CA SER A 62 9.77 19.61 0.24
C SER A 62 10.88 19.76 -0.81
N LEU A 63 10.73 19.09 -1.96
CA LEU A 63 11.65 19.18 -3.11
C LEU A 63 11.04 19.89 -4.31
N TYR A 64 9.72 19.90 -4.40
CA TYR A 64 8.96 20.45 -5.52
C TYR A 64 7.79 21.25 -4.98
N ASP A 65 7.66 22.51 -5.34
CA ASP A 65 6.68 23.44 -4.77
C ASP A 65 5.23 23.15 -5.18
N ASP A 66 5.02 22.44 -6.29
CA ASP A 66 3.71 22.11 -6.84
C ASP A 66 3.37 20.62 -6.72
N ASP A 67 2.11 20.31 -6.40
CA ASP A 67 1.58 18.94 -6.38
C ASP A 67 1.62 18.28 -7.77
N ASN A 68 1.42 19.04 -8.84
CA ASN A 68 1.52 18.53 -10.21
C ASN A 68 2.95 18.11 -10.56
N GLU A 69 3.94 18.87 -10.09
CA GLU A 69 5.34 18.51 -10.29
C GLU A 69 5.70 17.25 -9.51
N VAL A 70 5.22 17.11 -8.26
CA VAL A 70 5.38 15.87 -7.49
C VAL A 70 4.77 14.68 -8.22
N ASP A 71 3.54 14.83 -8.74
CA ASP A 71 2.84 13.80 -9.51
C ASP A 71 3.62 13.42 -10.78
N TYR A 72 4.11 14.43 -11.53
CA TYR A 72 4.95 14.23 -12.72
C TYR A 72 6.23 13.45 -12.37
N GLN A 73 6.95 13.87 -11.34
CA GLN A 73 8.22 13.25 -10.97
C GLN A 73 8.05 11.79 -10.51
N ILE A 74 6.99 11.49 -9.74
CA ILE A 74 6.65 10.12 -9.37
C ILE A 74 6.34 9.31 -10.63
N THR A 75 5.48 9.83 -11.51
CA THR A 75 5.06 9.16 -12.75
C THR A 75 6.28 8.86 -13.64
N GLN A 76 7.19 9.83 -13.84
CA GLN A 76 8.40 9.63 -14.64
C GLN A 76 9.31 8.52 -14.07
N LYS A 77 9.45 8.46 -12.73
CA LYS A 77 10.23 7.39 -12.10
C LYS A 77 9.58 6.02 -12.31
N LEU A 78 8.26 5.92 -12.14
CA LEU A 78 7.53 4.67 -12.36
C LEU A 78 7.65 4.18 -13.81
N LEU A 79 7.57 5.09 -14.78
CA LEU A 79 7.74 4.78 -16.20
C LEU A 79 9.20 4.38 -16.53
N LEU A 80 10.19 5.09 -15.99
CA LEU A 80 11.61 4.79 -16.19
C LEU A 80 11.99 3.39 -15.72
N TYR A 81 11.36 2.91 -14.63
CA TYR A 81 11.56 1.57 -14.09
C TYR A 81 10.56 0.55 -14.65
N GLU A 82 9.87 0.88 -15.74
CA GLU A 82 8.92 0.00 -16.43
C GLU A 82 7.93 -0.71 -15.48
N VAL A 83 7.36 0.07 -14.54
CA VAL A 83 6.41 -0.45 -13.55
C VAL A 83 5.13 -0.93 -14.22
N ASP A 84 4.78 -2.18 -13.99
CA ASP A 84 3.51 -2.78 -14.43
C ASP A 84 2.38 -2.50 -13.43
N LEU A 85 2.67 -2.55 -12.12
CA LEU A 85 1.72 -2.42 -11.02
C LEU A 85 2.27 -1.52 -9.92
N ILE A 86 1.49 -0.55 -9.48
CA ILE A 86 1.80 0.28 -8.31
C ILE A 86 1.18 -0.35 -7.06
N VAL A 87 1.98 -0.49 -6.02
CA VAL A 87 1.58 -1.03 -4.71
C VAL A 87 1.72 0.07 -3.66
N LEU A 88 0.60 0.51 -3.09
CA LEU A 88 0.60 1.47 -2.00
C LEU A 88 0.74 0.73 -0.66
N ALA A 89 1.92 0.81 -0.06
CA ALA A 89 2.27 0.16 1.19
C ALA A 89 2.33 1.18 2.34
N GLY A 90 1.20 1.77 2.67
CA GLY A 90 1.11 2.86 3.66
C GLY A 90 1.61 4.19 3.11
N TYR A 91 1.22 4.56 1.91
CA TYR A 91 1.49 5.86 1.30
C TYR A 91 0.42 6.87 1.72
N MET A 92 0.81 7.93 2.45
CA MET A 92 -0.10 8.86 3.13
C MET A 92 -0.43 10.11 2.32
N LYS A 93 -0.17 10.12 1.03
CA LYS A 93 -0.49 11.23 0.13
C LYS A 93 -1.47 10.78 -0.94
N ARG A 94 -2.30 11.73 -1.38
CA ARG A 94 -3.15 11.49 -2.55
C ARG A 94 -2.27 11.39 -3.80
N LEU A 95 -2.58 10.44 -4.65
CA LEU A 95 -1.99 10.36 -5.99
C LEU A 95 -2.62 11.44 -6.88
N GLY A 96 -1.82 12.03 -7.74
CA GLY A 96 -2.28 13.02 -8.68
C GLY A 96 -2.95 12.40 -9.91
N GLU A 97 -3.48 13.27 -10.78
CA GLU A 97 -4.26 12.84 -11.94
C GLU A 97 -3.39 12.14 -13.01
N LEU A 98 -2.12 12.54 -13.13
CA LEU A 98 -1.21 11.95 -14.11
C LEU A 98 -0.89 10.49 -13.75
N ILE A 99 -0.58 10.19 -12.49
CA ILE A 99 -0.37 8.80 -12.04
C ILE A 99 -1.65 8.00 -12.24
N MET A 100 -2.80 8.55 -11.80
CA MET A 100 -4.10 7.86 -11.85
C MET A 100 -4.51 7.52 -13.28
N SER A 101 -4.24 8.40 -14.25
CA SER A 101 -4.54 8.16 -15.66
C SER A 101 -3.53 7.22 -16.33
N THR A 102 -2.23 7.41 -16.06
CA THR A 102 -1.15 6.61 -16.65
C THR A 102 -1.20 5.15 -16.19
N PHE A 103 -1.53 4.93 -14.90
CA PHE A 103 -1.60 3.60 -14.28
C PHE A 103 -3.04 3.19 -13.96
N LYS A 104 -4.00 3.64 -14.78
CA LYS A 104 -5.42 3.27 -14.62
C LYS A 104 -5.56 1.77 -14.43
N ASP A 105 -6.35 1.38 -13.41
CA ASP A 105 -6.60 0.00 -12.98
C ASP A 105 -5.35 -0.81 -12.56
N ARG A 106 -4.18 -0.19 -12.49
CA ARG A 106 -2.90 -0.81 -12.11
C ARG A 106 -2.31 -0.23 -10.81
N ILE A 107 -3.18 0.17 -9.87
CA ILE A 107 -2.78 0.68 -8.56
C ILE A 107 -3.60 -0.06 -7.52
N VAL A 108 -2.93 -0.68 -6.55
CA VAL A 108 -3.56 -1.39 -5.43
C VAL A 108 -3.13 -0.78 -4.11
N ASN A 109 -4.05 -0.76 -3.15
CA ASN A 109 -3.82 -0.24 -1.80
C ASN A 109 -4.28 -1.23 -0.75
N VAL A 110 -3.62 -1.21 0.41
CA VAL A 110 -4.07 -1.88 1.63
C VAL A 110 -4.68 -0.86 2.59
N HIS A 111 -5.86 -1.16 3.12
CA HIS A 111 -6.53 -0.36 4.14
C HIS A 111 -6.85 -1.21 5.37
N PRO A 112 -6.53 -0.74 6.61
CA PRO A 112 -6.61 -1.56 7.82
C PRO A 112 -8.02 -1.59 8.43
N SER A 113 -9.05 -1.75 7.59
CA SER A 113 -10.43 -2.00 8.00
C SER A 113 -11.18 -2.84 6.98
N LEU A 114 -12.40 -3.27 7.33
CA LEU A 114 -13.36 -3.87 6.40
C LEU A 114 -14.12 -2.76 5.68
N LEU A 115 -13.59 -2.29 4.54
CA LEU A 115 -14.25 -1.28 3.74
C LEU A 115 -15.69 -1.71 3.36
N PRO A 116 -16.65 -0.76 3.33
CA PRO A 116 -16.48 0.70 3.35
C PRO A 116 -16.37 1.32 4.77
N LYS A 117 -16.51 0.51 5.84
CA LYS A 117 -16.40 1.02 7.22
C LYS A 117 -15.00 1.55 7.49
N PHE A 118 -14.92 2.69 8.18
CA PHE A 118 -13.66 3.33 8.59
C PHE A 118 -12.68 3.58 7.43
N GLY A 119 -13.20 3.84 6.23
CA GLY A 119 -12.46 4.29 5.06
C GLY A 119 -12.69 5.77 4.76
N GLY A 120 -11.93 6.32 3.79
CA GLY A 120 -12.08 7.67 3.30
C GLY A 120 -11.13 8.71 3.94
N LYS A 121 -11.38 9.98 3.63
CA LYS A 121 -10.49 11.09 4.03
C LYS A 121 -10.30 11.15 5.55
N GLY A 122 -9.05 11.09 6.01
CA GLY A 122 -8.68 11.16 7.43
C GLY A 122 -8.62 9.83 8.15
N MET A 123 -9.09 8.73 7.55
CA MET A 123 -9.04 7.38 8.11
C MET A 123 -7.75 6.68 7.72
N TYR A 124 -6.72 6.81 8.55
CA TYR A 124 -5.41 6.17 8.36
C TYR A 124 -4.67 5.97 9.67
N GLY A 125 -3.73 5.02 9.66
CA GLY A 125 -2.87 4.72 10.80
C GLY A 125 -3.68 4.30 12.02
N ILE A 126 -3.34 4.82 13.20
CA ILE A 126 -3.96 4.43 14.47
C ILE A 126 -5.44 4.84 14.56
N LYS A 127 -5.85 5.91 13.87
CA LYS A 127 -7.23 6.43 13.89
C LYS A 127 -8.27 5.41 13.44
N VAL A 128 -7.93 4.55 12.49
CA VAL A 128 -8.83 3.50 12.00
C VAL A 128 -9.19 2.55 13.13
N HIS A 129 -8.21 2.18 13.94
CA HIS A 129 -8.39 1.25 15.06
C HIS A 129 -9.09 1.93 16.25
N GLU A 130 -8.77 3.20 16.52
CA GLU A 130 -9.50 4.04 17.48
C GLU A 130 -10.99 4.10 17.12
N SER A 131 -11.30 4.45 15.88
CA SER A 131 -12.69 4.56 15.40
C SER A 131 -13.45 3.23 15.46
N ALA A 132 -12.80 2.10 15.18
CA ALA A 132 -13.43 0.79 15.29
C ALA A 132 -13.76 0.41 16.72
N LEU A 133 -12.87 0.73 17.67
CA LEU A 133 -13.10 0.50 19.12
C LEU A 133 -14.17 1.44 19.68
N GLU A 134 -14.12 2.73 19.33
CA GLU A 134 -15.12 3.73 19.77
C GLU A 134 -16.51 3.40 19.24
N ALA A 135 -16.62 2.83 18.04
CA ALA A 135 -17.89 2.39 17.47
C ALA A 135 -18.44 1.10 18.10
N GLY A 136 -17.72 0.47 19.03
CA GLY A 136 -18.12 -0.78 19.65
C GLY A 136 -18.19 -1.96 18.68
N GLU A 137 -17.39 -1.94 17.63
CA GLU A 137 -17.35 -3.05 16.66
C GLU A 137 -16.79 -4.32 17.31
N HIS A 138 -17.35 -5.48 16.97
CA HIS A 138 -16.85 -6.77 17.43
C HIS A 138 -15.75 -7.32 16.50
N LYS A 139 -15.67 -6.81 15.29
CA LYS A 139 -14.66 -7.19 14.30
C LYS A 139 -14.23 -6.00 13.45
N THR A 140 -13.01 -6.03 13.02
CA THR A 140 -12.41 -5.16 12.01
C THR A 140 -11.73 -6.05 10.97
N GLY A 141 -10.77 -5.56 10.22
CA GLY A 141 -10.04 -6.37 9.27
C GLY A 141 -9.13 -5.57 8.38
N VAL A 142 -8.86 -6.14 7.23
CA VAL A 142 -8.00 -5.58 6.19
C VAL A 142 -8.73 -5.67 4.86
N THR A 143 -8.57 -4.66 4.04
CA THR A 143 -9.07 -4.64 2.67
C THR A 143 -7.95 -4.31 1.70
N ILE A 144 -7.77 -5.14 0.68
CA ILE A 144 -6.98 -4.81 -0.51
C ILE A 144 -7.95 -4.37 -1.60
N HIS A 145 -7.72 -3.21 -2.18
CA HIS A 145 -8.59 -2.65 -3.21
C HIS A 145 -7.81 -1.94 -4.32
N LYS A 146 -8.42 -1.80 -5.50
CA LYS A 146 -7.93 -0.92 -6.56
C LYS A 146 -8.07 0.53 -6.13
N VAL A 147 -7.12 1.36 -6.53
CA VAL A 147 -7.23 2.81 -6.31
C VAL A 147 -7.93 3.44 -7.52
N GLN A 148 -9.14 3.95 -7.29
CA GLN A 148 -10.01 4.50 -8.34
C GLN A 148 -10.71 5.75 -7.79
N GLY A 149 -10.27 6.94 -8.22
CA GLY A 149 -10.95 8.20 -7.88
C GLY A 149 -10.81 8.62 -6.41
N GLU A 150 -11.86 8.43 -5.61
CA GLU A 150 -11.90 8.84 -4.20
C GLU A 150 -11.15 7.88 -3.28
N TYR A 151 -10.77 8.39 -2.07
CA TYR A 151 -10.10 7.56 -1.05
C TYR A 151 -10.95 6.34 -0.66
N ASP A 152 -10.32 5.18 -0.70
CA ASP A 152 -10.81 3.88 -0.20
C ASP A 152 -12.16 3.42 -0.81
N ARG A 153 -12.48 3.90 -2.04
CA ARG A 153 -13.73 3.60 -2.75
C ARG A 153 -13.58 2.76 -4.01
N GLY A 154 -12.40 2.27 -4.28
CA GLY A 154 -12.15 1.41 -5.45
C GLY A 154 -12.64 -0.03 -5.26
N THR A 155 -12.62 -0.78 -6.34
CA THR A 155 -13.02 -2.20 -6.37
C THR A 155 -12.23 -3.01 -5.35
N ILE A 156 -12.92 -3.69 -4.45
CA ILE A 156 -12.32 -4.59 -3.45
C ILE A 156 -11.81 -5.84 -4.17
N LEU A 157 -10.55 -6.19 -3.90
CA LEU A 157 -9.90 -7.39 -4.43
C LEU A 157 -9.90 -8.53 -3.41
N ALA A 158 -9.66 -8.21 -2.14
CA ALA A 158 -9.66 -9.17 -1.05
C ALA A 158 -9.97 -8.48 0.29
N GLN A 159 -10.55 -9.23 1.22
CA GLN A 159 -10.75 -8.80 2.61
C GLN A 159 -10.47 -9.97 3.57
N ALA A 160 -9.93 -9.64 4.75
CA ALA A 160 -9.77 -10.57 5.85
C ALA A 160 -10.27 -9.96 7.15
N GLU A 161 -10.99 -10.75 7.95
CA GLU A 161 -11.54 -10.31 9.22
C GLU A 161 -10.54 -10.48 10.38
N VAL A 162 -10.59 -9.56 11.32
CA VAL A 162 -9.85 -9.60 12.59
C VAL A 162 -10.82 -9.36 13.74
N GLN A 163 -10.90 -10.30 14.67
CA GLN A 163 -11.77 -10.14 15.86
C GLN A 163 -11.20 -9.08 16.80
N ILE A 164 -12.06 -8.20 17.28
CA ILE A 164 -11.75 -7.24 18.34
C ILE A 164 -11.97 -7.93 19.67
N ARG A 165 -11.00 -7.83 20.57
CA ARG A 165 -11.05 -8.42 21.91
C ARG A 165 -11.49 -7.38 22.92
N GLU A 166 -12.15 -7.80 23.98
CA GLU A 166 -12.71 -6.92 25.02
C GLU A 166 -11.69 -5.93 25.62
N ASN A 167 -10.43 -6.33 25.74
CA ASN A 167 -9.37 -5.51 26.32
C ASN A 167 -8.41 -4.92 25.28
N ASP A 168 -8.84 -4.81 24.01
CA ASP A 168 -7.99 -4.21 22.99
C ASP A 168 -7.79 -2.71 23.22
N THR A 169 -6.56 -2.30 23.08
CA THR A 169 -6.19 -0.92 22.86
C THR A 169 -6.03 -0.67 21.36
N PRO A 170 -6.10 0.58 20.88
CA PRO A 170 -5.81 0.88 19.48
C PRO A 170 -4.48 0.30 18.99
N SER A 171 -3.46 0.30 19.86
CA SER A 171 -2.14 -0.25 19.54
C SER A 171 -2.14 -1.77 19.42
N SER A 172 -2.76 -2.50 20.38
CA SER A 172 -2.82 -3.96 20.33
C SER A 172 -3.63 -4.46 19.14
N LEU A 173 -4.73 -3.76 18.82
CA LEU A 173 -5.55 -4.06 17.66
C LEU A 173 -4.77 -3.81 16.35
N ARG A 174 -4.09 -2.64 16.25
CA ARG A 174 -3.23 -2.32 15.10
C ARG A 174 -2.18 -3.41 14.86
N ASP A 175 -1.48 -3.83 15.90
CA ASP A 175 -0.40 -4.81 15.77
C ASP A 175 -0.91 -6.16 15.28
N ARG A 176 -2.12 -6.56 15.70
CA ARG A 176 -2.79 -7.78 15.22
C ARG A 176 -3.31 -7.64 13.78
N VAL A 177 -3.90 -6.50 13.44
CA VAL A 177 -4.34 -6.20 12.07
C VAL A 177 -3.16 -6.17 11.11
N LEU A 178 -2.00 -5.62 11.54
CA LEU A 178 -0.80 -5.54 10.72
C LEU A 178 -0.27 -6.92 10.28
N ILE A 179 -0.40 -7.94 11.11
CA ILE A 179 -0.02 -9.32 10.74
C ILE A 179 -0.90 -9.78 9.56
N VAL A 180 -2.21 -9.56 9.67
CA VAL A 180 -3.17 -9.93 8.62
C VAL A 180 -2.99 -9.08 7.36
N GLU A 181 -2.59 -7.80 7.50
CA GLU A 181 -2.22 -6.97 6.35
C GLU A 181 -1.08 -7.60 5.53
N HIS A 182 -0.01 -8.04 6.20
CA HIS A 182 1.13 -8.66 5.53
C HIS A 182 0.71 -9.92 4.77
N GLU A 183 -0.05 -10.80 5.42
CA GLU A 183 -0.51 -12.06 4.83
C GLU A 183 -1.44 -11.82 3.64
N LEU A 184 -2.48 -11.00 3.84
CA LEU A 184 -3.48 -10.72 2.80
C LEU A 184 -2.87 -10.00 1.60
N TYR A 185 -1.94 -9.05 1.83
CA TYR A 185 -1.31 -8.32 0.73
C TYR A 185 -0.42 -9.22 -0.10
N VAL A 186 0.39 -10.07 0.55
CA VAL A 186 1.22 -11.06 -0.14
C VAL A 186 0.36 -12.02 -0.95
N GLU A 187 -0.71 -12.59 -0.38
CA GLU A 187 -1.58 -13.51 -1.10
C GLU A 187 -2.30 -12.85 -2.27
N THR A 188 -2.83 -11.62 -2.07
CA THR A 188 -3.49 -10.87 -3.16
C THR A 188 -2.53 -10.57 -4.31
N LEU A 189 -1.29 -10.13 -4.01
CA LEU A 189 -0.27 -9.88 -5.03
C LEU A 189 0.19 -11.16 -5.71
N ARG A 190 0.24 -12.27 -5.00
CA ARG A 190 0.48 -13.59 -5.58
C ARG A 190 -0.59 -13.91 -6.62
N GLU A 191 -1.86 -13.83 -6.27
CA GLU A 191 -2.98 -14.09 -7.19
C GLU A 191 -2.97 -13.14 -8.41
N ILE A 192 -2.64 -11.86 -8.21
CA ILE A 192 -2.45 -10.91 -9.33
C ILE A 192 -1.31 -11.38 -10.24
N SER A 193 -0.17 -11.77 -9.66
CA SER A 193 1.01 -12.18 -10.42
C SER A 193 0.81 -13.46 -11.23
N LEU A 194 -0.10 -14.31 -10.79
CA LEU A 194 -0.48 -15.56 -11.46
C LEU A 194 -1.65 -15.38 -12.44
N GLY A 195 -2.29 -14.20 -12.48
CA GLY A 195 -3.45 -13.91 -13.32
C GLY A 195 -4.79 -14.41 -12.76
N GLY A 196 -4.81 -14.86 -11.51
CA GLY A 196 -6.04 -15.24 -10.80
C GLY A 196 -6.94 -14.03 -10.49
N ILE A 197 -6.34 -12.90 -10.17
CA ILE A 197 -7.03 -11.61 -10.03
C ILE A 197 -6.66 -10.73 -11.23
N LYS A 198 -7.68 -10.30 -11.98
CA LYS A 198 -7.52 -9.35 -13.10
C LYS A 198 -7.63 -7.91 -12.60
N LEU A 199 -6.67 -7.11 -12.95
CA LEU A 199 -6.66 -5.67 -12.69
C LEU A 199 -7.32 -4.89 -13.80
#